data_4ea45fb1be7de1fb28fc743b6f701c38
#
_entry.id   4ea45fb1be7de1fb28fc743b6f701c38
#
_cell.length_a   1.000
_cell.length_b   1.000
_cell.length_c   1.000
_cell.angle_alpha   90.00
_cell.angle_beta   90.00
_cell.angle_gamma   90.00
#
_symmetry.space_group_name_H-M   'P 1'
#
loop_
_entity.id
_entity.type
_entity.pdbx_description
1 polymer ?
#
loop_
_entity_poly.entity_id
_entity_poly.type
_entity_poly.pdbx_seq_one_letter_code
_entity_poly.pdbx_strand_id
1 'polypeptide(L)'
;YLGDNNISDKGIKALPDANFLKNLSLLDLRYNSIGEEGAMAVVQCEKFRKLQVLIFQENAIGDKPVIALAKAQAFANLRKLNLYRTDLSVEGIKILAKSKVLQRVKHLNLARNYLNLDSAQHLAKTKTLVNIETLLMFDTQIGDTGVKVIMDSEAFQNLKTLKVT
;
A
#
# COMPACT_ATOMS: atom_id res chain seq x y z
N TYR A 1 17.71 -1.23 0.77
CA TYR A 1 17.22 0.14 0.52
C TYR A 1 17.64 0.60 -0.87
N LEU A 2 16.68 1.04 -1.68
CA LEU A 2 16.87 1.58 -3.03
C LEU A 2 16.22 2.98 -3.15
N GLY A 3 15.85 3.59 -2.04
CA GLY A 3 15.23 4.90 -2.02
C GLY A 3 16.17 6.01 -2.50
N ASP A 4 15.59 7.04 -3.16
CA ASP A 4 16.28 8.27 -3.59
C ASP A 4 17.46 7.99 -4.56
N ASN A 5 17.18 7.23 -5.64
CA ASN A 5 18.21 6.79 -6.61
C ASN A 5 17.82 7.01 -8.09
N ASN A 6 16.79 7.80 -8.36
CA ASN A 6 16.30 8.05 -9.72
C ASN A 6 16.00 6.77 -10.53
N ILE A 7 15.61 5.69 -9.86
CA ILE A 7 15.27 4.42 -10.51
C ILE A 7 13.97 4.61 -11.29
N SER A 8 14.00 4.34 -12.58
CA SER A 8 12.82 4.35 -13.45
C SER A 8 12.27 2.93 -13.64
N ASP A 9 11.16 2.80 -14.36
CA ASP A 9 10.57 1.52 -14.77
C ASP A 9 11.59 0.59 -15.42
N LYS A 10 12.47 1.15 -16.27
CA LYS A 10 13.51 0.38 -16.94
C LYS A 10 14.47 -0.28 -15.92
N GLY A 11 14.89 0.48 -14.90
CA GLY A 11 15.81 -0.05 -13.89
C GLY A 11 15.16 -1.07 -12.97
N ILE A 12 13.94 -0.79 -12.48
CA ILE A 12 13.26 -1.67 -11.52
C ILE A 12 12.78 -2.98 -12.16
N LYS A 13 12.53 -3.04 -13.47
CA LYS A 13 12.17 -4.27 -14.20
C LYS A 13 13.25 -5.36 -14.14
N ALA A 14 14.49 -5.02 -13.84
CA ALA A 14 15.56 -6.00 -13.63
C ALA A 14 15.53 -6.63 -12.22
N LEU A 15 14.81 -6.03 -11.26
CA LEU A 15 14.78 -6.52 -9.88
C LEU A 15 14.30 -7.96 -9.75
N PRO A 16 13.24 -8.43 -10.43
CA PRO A 16 12.77 -9.82 -10.33
C PRO A 16 13.80 -10.89 -10.66
N ASP A 17 14.83 -10.57 -11.42
CA ASP A 17 15.90 -11.52 -11.78
C ASP A 17 16.87 -11.80 -10.63
N ALA A 18 16.93 -10.92 -9.64
CA ALA A 18 17.87 -11.05 -8.53
C ALA A 18 17.57 -12.27 -7.63
N ASN A 19 18.61 -13.03 -7.32
CA ASN A 19 18.48 -14.27 -6.54
C ASN A 19 18.24 -14.03 -5.04
N PHE A 20 18.68 -12.89 -4.50
CA PHE A 20 18.55 -12.56 -3.08
C PHE A 20 17.12 -12.24 -2.64
N LEU A 21 16.19 -11.96 -3.56
CA LEU A 21 14.83 -11.51 -3.26
C LEU A 21 14.04 -12.47 -2.36
N LYS A 22 14.27 -13.77 -2.51
CA LYS A 22 13.62 -14.82 -1.68
C LYS A 22 13.89 -14.68 -0.17
N ASN A 23 14.94 -13.95 0.20
CA ASN A 23 15.33 -13.71 1.59
C ASN A 23 15.03 -12.28 2.06
N LEU A 24 14.53 -11.41 1.17
CA LEU A 24 14.30 -10.01 1.47
C LEU A 24 13.12 -9.85 2.41
N SER A 25 13.31 -9.13 3.51
CA SER A 25 12.26 -8.77 4.47
C SER A 25 11.76 -7.34 4.32
N LEU A 26 12.57 -6.46 3.72
CA LEU A 26 12.24 -5.06 3.48
C LEU A 26 12.67 -4.65 2.07
N LEU A 27 11.75 -4.02 1.34
CA LEU A 27 12.01 -3.36 0.06
C LEU A 27 11.57 -1.90 0.16
N ASP A 28 12.54 -1.00 0.15
CA ASP A 28 12.32 0.44 0.16
C ASP A 28 12.69 1.02 -1.20
N LEU A 29 11.67 1.52 -1.89
CA LEU A 29 11.76 2.11 -3.24
C LEU A 29 11.37 3.60 -3.25
N ARG A 30 11.26 4.23 -2.07
CA ARG A 30 10.79 5.62 -1.96
C ARG A 30 11.62 6.60 -2.81
N TYR A 31 10.98 7.71 -3.21
CA TYR A 31 11.64 8.80 -3.94
C TYR A 31 12.42 8.32 -5.17
N ASN A 32 11.71 7.63 -6.08
CA ASN A 32 12.23 7.21 -7.38
C ASN A 32 11.29 7.68 -8.49
N SER A 33 11.56 7.29 -9.73
CA SER A 33 10.73 7.57 -10.90
C SER A 33 10.03 6.30 -11.40
N ILE A 34 9.54 5.48 -10.46
CA ILE A 34 8.85 4.23 -10.76
C ILE A 34 7.38 4.54 -11.06
N GLY A 35 6.94 4.19 -12.26
CA GLY A 35 5.55 4.29 -12.70
C GLY A 35 4.81 2.95 -12.57
N GLU A 36 3.67 2.88 -13.25
CA GLU A 36 2.80 1.71 -13.25
C GLU A 36 3.51 0.43 -13.72
N GLU A 37 4.26 0.51 -14.82
CA GLU A 37 4.92 -0.67 -15.40
C GLU A 37 6.03 -1.24 -14.51
N GLY A 38 6.84 -0.38 -13.92
CA GLY A 38 7.90 -0.80 -13.00
C GLY A 38 7.34 -1.40 -11.72
N ALA A 39 6.31 -0.78 -11.15
CA ALA A 39 5.62 -1.30 -9.97
C ALA A 39 4.93 -2.64 -10.26
N MET A 40 4.33 -2.81 -11.46
CA MET A 40 3.77 -4.11 -11.88
C MET A 40 4.84 -5.21 -11.90
N ALA A 41 6.05 -4.94 -12.41
CA ALA A 41 7.13 -5.91 -12.39
C ALA A 41 7.51 -6.35 -10.96
N VAL A 42 7.48 -5.42 -10.00
CA VAL A 42 7.72 -5.73 -8.58
C VAL A 42 6.61 -6.60 -8.02
N VAL A 43 5.33 -6.21 -8.18
CA VAL A 43 4.20 -6.90 -7.52
C VAL A 43 3.85 -8.25 -8.15
N GLN A 44 4.29 -8.50 -9.38
CA GLN A 44 4.16 -9.80 -10.05
C GLN A 44 5.29 -10.78 -9.69
N CYS A 45 6.31 -10.33 -8.97
CA CYS A 45 7.44 -11.18 -8.60
C CYS A 45 7.07 -12.13 -7.46
N GLU A 46 7.07 -13.43 -7.73
CA GLU A 46 6.73 -14.50 -6.78
C GLU A 46 7.80 -14.73 -5.67
N LYS A 47 8.97 -14.08 -5.77
CA LYS A 47 10.09 -14.30 -4.85
C LYS A 47 9.92 -13.60 -3.48
N PHE A 48 8.99 -12.64 -3.33
CA PHE A 48 8.86 -11.80 -2.12
C PHE A 48 8.15 -12.45 -0.93
N ARG A 49 8.16 -13.77 -0.83
CA ARG A 49 7.40 -14.52 0.21
C ARG A 49 7.82 -14.22 1.66
N LYS A 50 9.00 -13.65 1.90
CA LYS A 50 9.46 -13.23 3.24
C LYS A 50 9.32 -11.73 3.47
N LEU A 51 8.83 -10.96 2.48
CA LEU A 51 8.75 -9.51 2.59
C LEU A 51 7.72 -9.10 3.64
N GLN A 52 8.16 -8.25 4.57
CA GLN A 52 7.32 -7.70 5.65
C GLN A 52 7.09 -6.20 5.49
N VAL A 53 8.00 -5.51 4.80
CA VAL A 53 7.92 -4.06 4.60
C VAL A 53 8.08 -3.75 3.12
N LEU A 54 7.08 -3.06 2.54
CA LEU A 54 7.11 -2.54 1.18
C LEU A 54 6.81 -1.05 1.19
N ILE A 55 7.70 -0.26 0.59
CA ILE A 55 7.60 1.20 0.53
C ILE A 55 7.71 1.64 -0.91
N PHE A 56 6.59 2.16 -1.45
CA PHE A 56 6.52 2.80 -2.77
C PHE A 56 6.41 4.33 -2.69
N GLN A 57 6.47 4.90 -1.50
CA GLN A 57 6.32 6.34 -1.26
C GLN A 57 6.98 7.21 -2.33
N GLU A 58 6.25 8.26 -2.81
CA GLU A 58 6.75 9.20 -3.82
C GLU A 58 7.18 8.53 -5.14
N ASN A 59 6.35 7.61 -5.61
CA ASN A 59 6.42 7.01 -6.96
C ASN A 59 5.01 6.99 -7.54
N ALA A 60 4.81 7.47 -8.74
CA ALA A 60 3.50 7.60 -9.39
C ALA A 60 3.03 6.25 -9.97
N ILE A 61 2.77 5.25 -9.11
CA ILE A 61 2.48 3.87 -9.54
C ILE A 61 1.02 3.64 -9.94
N GLY A 62 0.07 4.45 -9.44
CA GLY A 62 -1.36 4.31 -9.72
C GLY A 62 -2.02 3.08 -9.08
N ASP A 63 -3.27 2.81 -9.53
CA ASP A 63 -4.12 1.77 -8.94
C ASP A 63 -3.74 0.35 -9.36
N LYS A 64 -3.36 0.11 -10.61
CA LYS A 64 -3.19 -1.26 -11.14
C LYS A 64 -2.17 -2.10 -10.35
N PRO A 65 -0.97 -1.59 -10.01
CA PRO A 65 -0.04 -2.35 -9.18
C PRO A 65 -0.58 -2.63 -7.78
N VAL A 66 -1.34 -1.70 -7.17
CA VAL A 66 -1.94 -1.89 -5.85
C VAL A 66 -3.04 -2.96 -5.90
N ILE A 67 -3.85 -2.98 -6.96
CA ILE A 67 -4.86 -4.02 -7.22
C ILE A 67 -4.20 -5.40 -7.41
N ALA A 68 -3.08 -5.46 -8.13
CA ALA A 68 -2.31 -6.69 -8.32
C ALA A 68 -1.69 -7.16 -7.00
N LEU A 69 -1.04 -6.25 -6.23
CA LEU A 69 -0.49 -6.51 -4.90
C LEU A 69 -1.52 -7.11 -3.95
N ALA A 70 -2.74 -6.55 -3.94
CA ALA A 70 -3.82 -7.00 -3.08
C ALA A 70 -4.27 -8.46 -3.33
N LYS A 71 -3.84 -9.07 -4.43
CA LYS A 71 -4.14 -10.44 -4.84
C LYS A 71 -2.92 -11.37 -4.86
N ALA A 72 -1.71 -10.82 -4.80
CA ALA A 72 -0.45 -11.57 -4.98
C ALA A 72 0.01 -12.24 -3.69
N GLN A 73 -0.07 -13.57 -3.62
CA GLN A 73 0.27 -14.37 -2.44
C GLN A 73 1.73 -14.20 -1.95
N ALA A 74 2.63 -13.77 -2.81
CA ALA A 74 4.00 -13.43 -2.44
C ALA A 74 4.09 -12.37 -1.34
N PHE A 75 3.05 -11.54 -1.18
CA PHE A 75 3.00 -10.44 -0.20
C PHE A 75 2.16 -10.75 1.05
N ALA A 76 1.76 -12.00 1.26
CA ALA A 76 0.93 -12.40 2.42
C ALA A 76 1.59 -12.17 3.79
N ASN A 77 2.90 -11.95 3.82
CA ASN A 77 3.65 -11.66 5.05
C ASN A 77 3.85 -10.16 5.33
N LEU A 78 3.30 -9.27 4.49
CA LEU A 78 3.43 -7.82 4.70
C LEU A 78 2.81 -7.42 6.04
N ARG A 79 3.57 -6.57 6.76
CA ARG A 79 3.20 -5.91 8.01
C ARG A 79 3.13 -4.40 7.86
N LYS A 80 3.94 -3.85 6.96
CA LYS A 80 3.97 -2.42 6.64
C LYS A 80 3.88 -2.22 5.14
N LEU A 81 2.89 -1.43 4.72
CA LEU A 81 2.70 -0.99 3.35
C LEU A 81 2.63 0.53 3.32
N ASN A 82 3.58 1.16 2.63
CA ASN A 82 3.61 2.60 2.48
C ASN A 82 3.36 2.97 1.02
N LEU A 83 2.18 3.56 0.79
CA LEU A 83 1.68 4.07 -0.49
C LEU A 83 1.48 5.60 -0.43
N TYR A 84 2.30 6.30 0.36
CA TYR A 84 2.27 7.76 0.44
C TYR A 84 2.56 8.37 -0.92
N ARG A 85 1.66 9.23 -1.43
CA ARG A 85 1.79 9.94 -2.70
C ARG A 85 2.20 9.01 -3.85
N THR A 86 1.30 8.08 -4.17
CA THR A 86 1.50 7.06 -5.21
C THR A 86 0.44 7.12 -6.32
N ASP A 87 -0.33 8.22 -6.37
CA ASP A 87 -1.45 8.42 -7.31
C ASP A 87 -2.56 7.36 -7.19
N LEU A 88 -2.75 6.85 -5.95
CA LEU A 88 -3.80 5.90 -5.64
C LEU A 88 -5.17 6.60 -5.59
N SER A 89 -6.17 5.97 -6.17
CA SER A 89 -7.56 6.44 -6.16
C SER A 89 -8.50 5.51 -5.39
N VAL A 90 -9.80 5.81 -5.43
CA VAL A 90 -10.85 4.99 -4.82
C VAL A 90 -10.88 3.56 -5.37
N GLU A 91 -10.55 3.34 -6.64
CA GLU A 91 -10.58 2.00 -7.25
C GLU A 91 -9.51 1.08 -6.65
N GLY A 92 -8.31 1.58 -6.40
CA GLY A 92 -7.28 0.83 -5.70
C GLY A 92 -7.68 0.52 -4.25
N ILE A 93 -8.23 1.50 -3.53
CA ILE A 93 -8.70 1.32 -2.14
C ILE A 93 -9.81 0.28 -2.04
N LYS A 94 -10.78 0.28 -2.95
CA LYS A 94 -11.89 -0.67 -2.99
C LYS A 94 -11.42 -2.14 -3.03
N ILE A 95 -10.35 -2.41 -3.75
CA ILE A 95 -9.77 -3.75 -3.84
C ILE A 95 -8.84 -4.02 -2.65
N LEU A 96 -8.02 -3.04 -2.26
CA LEU A 96 -7.15 -3.14 -1.08
C LEU A 96 -7.94 -3.51 0.18
N ALA A 97 -9.07 -2.83 0.43
CA ALA A 97 -9.95 -3.06 1.58
C ALA A 97 -10.58 -4.46 1.62
N LYS A 98 -10.58 -5.20 0.52
CA LYS A 98 -11.10 -6.57 0.41
C LYS A 98 -10.00 -7.63 0.30
N SER A 99 -8.74 -7.23 0.39
CA SER A 99 -7.61 -8.12 0.20
C SER A 99 -7.48 -9.16 1.31
N LYS A 100 -7.64 -10.43 0.95
CA LYS A 100 -7.34 -11.55 1.84
C LYS A 100 -5.83 -11.80 2.00
N VAL A 101 -5.01 -11.27 1.09
CA VAL A 101 -3.55 -11.39 1.12
C VAL A 101 -2.96 -10.47 2.19
N LEU A 102 -3.48 -9.24 2.31
CA LEU A 102 -2.91 -8.19 3.15
C LEU A 102 -3.44 -8.19 4.59
N GLN A 103 -4.03 -9.28 5.06
CA GLN A 103 -4.62 -9.38 6.41
C GLN A 103 -3.62 -9.15 7.55
N ARG A 104 -2.32 -9.34 7.31
CA ARG A 104 -1.27 -9.16 8.31
C ARG A 104 -0.72 -7.74 8.39
N VAL A 105 -1.18 -6.84 7.51
CA VAL A 105 -0.73 -5.43 7.51
C VAL A 105 -1.19 -4.76 8.80
N LYS A 106 -0.23 -4.14 9.49
CA LYS A 106 -0.43 -3.38 10.73
C LYS A 106 -0.24 -1.89 10.52
N HIS A 107 0.64 -1.50 9.60
CA HIS A 107 0.95 -0.10 9.33
C HIS A 107 0.65 0.19 7.86
N LEU A 108 -0.39 0.98 7.62
CA LEU A 108 -0.83 1.38 6.30
C LEU A 108 -0.75 2.90 6.16
N ASN A 109 0.05 3.37 5.20
CA ASN A 109 0.13 4.78 4.86
C ASN A 109 -0.47 5.01 3.48
N LEU A 110 -1.57 5.78 3.43
CA LEU A 110 -2.33 6.15 2.24
C LEU A 110 -2.36 7.67 2.03
N ALA A 111 -1.60 8.44 2.83
CA ALA A 111 -1.62 9.89 2.78
C ALA A 111 -1.18 10.45 1.42
N ARG A 112 -1.62 11.66 1.10
CA ARG A 112 -1.36 12.36 -0.17
C ARG A 112 -1.74 11.57 -1.41
N ASN A 113 -2.88 10.89 -1.38
CA ASN A 113 -3.48 10.21 -2.52
C ASN A 113 -4.86 10.81 -2.85
N TYR A 114 -5.41 10.47 -3.99
CA TYR A 114 -6.72 10.95 -4.47
C TYR A 114 -7.88 10.19 -3.82
N LEU A 115 -7.93 10.21 -2.48
CA LEU A 115 -8.94 9.51 -1.70
C LEU A 115 -10.07 10.46 -1.31
N ASN A 116 -11.28 9.98 -1.41
CA ASN A 116 -12.51 10.71 -1.08
C ASN A 116 -13.36 9.96 -0.03
N LEU A 117 -14.58 10.41 0.20
CA LEU A 117 -15.52 9.78 1.12
C LEU A 117 -15.76 8.29 0.79
N ASP A 118 -15.86 7.90 -0.49
CA ASP A 118 -16.06 6.50 -0.88
C ASP A 118 -14.87 5.63 -0.47
N SER A 119 -13.65 6.17 -0.56
CA SER A 119 -12.44 5.50 -0.08
C SER A 119 -12.51 5.22 1.42
N ALA A 120 -12.94 6.22 2.22
CA ALA A 120 -13.14 6.06 3.66
C ALA A 120 -14.21 5.00 3.97
N GLN A 121 -15.32 5.01 3.23
CA GLN A 121 -16.40 4.01 3.40
C GLN A 121 -15.94 2.58 3.05
N HIS A 122 -15.14 2.41 2.00
CA HIS A 122 -14.59 1.09 1.66
C HIS A 122 -13.63 0.57 2.73
N LEU A 123 -12.77 1.43 3.27
CA LEU A 123 -11.87 1.07 4.37
C LEU A 123 -12.65 0.75 5.64
N ALA A 124 -13.61 1.57 6.03
CA ALA A 124 -14.41 1.38 7.24
C ALA A 124 -15.24 0.09 7.23
N LYS A 125 -15.60 -0.41 6.05
CA LYS A 125 -16.34 -1.67 5.86
C LYS A 125 -15.42 -2.88 5.63
N THR A 126 -14.12 -2.75 5.78
CA THR A 126 -13.19 -3.86 5.57
C THR A 126 -13.47 -5.00 6.56
N LYS A 127 -13.38 -6.25 6.07
CA LYS A 127 -13.40 -7.46 6.90
C LYS A 127 -12.05 -8.19 6.89
N THR A 128 -11.06 -7.59 6.24
CA THR A 128 -9.75 -8.22 6.02
C THR A 128 -8.59 -7.43 6.60
N LEU A 129 -8.66 -6.10 6.59
CA LEU A 129 -7.62 -5.23 7.15
C LEU A 129 -7.84 -4.92 8.64
N VAL A 130 -8.34 -5.88 9.39
CA VAL A 130 -8.73 -5.72 10.82
C VAL A 130 -7.54 -5.65 11.79
N ASN A 131 -6.33 -5.94 11.33
CA ASN A 131 -5.12 -5.90 12.14
C ASN A 131 -4.37 -4.55 12.07
N ILE A 132 -4.97 -3.54 11.43
CA ILE A 132 -4.34 -2.21 11.28
C ILE A 132 -4.18 -1.57 12.67
N GLU A 133 -2.94 -1.24 13.00
CA GLU A 133 -2.54 -0.51 14.21
C GLU A 133 -2.22 0.97 13.91
N THR A 134 -1.77 1.26 12.71
CA THR A 134 -1.47 2.62 12.23
C THR A 134 -2.10 2.84 10.87
N LEU A 135 -2.96 3.86 10.75
CA LEU A 135 -3.56 4.31 9.51
C LEU A 135 -3.26 5.79 9.29
N LEU A 136 -2.54 6.11 8.23
CA LEU A 136 -2.21 7.48 7.84
C LEU A 136 -2.94 7.83 6.55
N MET A 137 -3.80 8.88 6.59
CA MET A 137 -4.64 9.34 5.48
C MET A 137 -4.66 10.87 5.38
N PHE A 138 -3.67 11.56 5.95
CA PHE A 138 -3.61 13.03 5.90
C PHE A 138 -3.37 13.53 4.46
N ASP A 139 -3.72 14.80 4.21
CA ASP A 139 -3.66 15.41 2.87
C ASP A 139 -4.41 14.57 1.81
N THR A 140 -5.61 14.10 2.16
CA THR A 140 -6.57 13.45 1.28
C THR A 140 -7.89 14.24 1.25
N GLN A 141 -8.84 13.87 0.42
CA GLN A 141 -10.11 14.57 0.25
C GLN A 141 -11.29 13.81 0.90
N ILE A 142 -11.04 13.04 1.98
CA ILE A 142 -12.09 12.28 2.66
C ILE A 142 -13.10 13.16 3.40
N GLY A 143 -12.70 14.38 3.79
CA GLY A 143 -13.53 15.36 4.50
C GLY A 143 -13.96 14.91 5.90
N ASP A 144 -14.70 15.77 6.62
CA ASP A 144 -15.16 15.50 7.99
C ASP A 144 -16.01 14.23 8.09
N THR A 145 -16.88 14.01 7.09
CA THR A 145 -17.72 12.81 7.03
C THR A 145 -16.88 11.54 6.89
N GLY A 146 -15.84 11.58 6.06
CA GLY A 146 -14.92 10.44 5.90
C GLY A 146 -14.12 10.15 7.16
N VAL A 147 -13.65 11.20 7.87
CA VAL A 147 -13.01 11.07 9.18
C VAL A 147 -13.94 10.36 10.16
N LYS A 148 -15.20 10.84 10.28
CA LYS A 148 -16.20 10.23 11.15
C LYS A 148 -16.46 8.76 10.80
N VAL A 149 -16.61 8.43 9.52
CA VAL A 149 -16.82 7.05 9.04
C VAL A 149 -15.67 6.13 9.44
N ILE A 150 -14.42 6.59 9.38
CA ILE A 150 -13.26 5.81 9.83
C ILE A 150 -13.27 5.64 11.36
N MET A 151 -13.57 6.72 12.11
CA MET A 151 -13.57 6.68 13.58
C MET A 151 -14.68 5.77 14.14
N ASP A 152 -15.85 5.75 13.51
CA ASP A 152 -17.00 4.93 13.92
C ASP A 152 -16.89 3.46 13.42
N SER A 153 -15.81 3.11 12.73
CA SER A 153 -15.66 1.79 12.10
C SER A 153 -15.33 0.70 13.13
N GLU A 154 -16.14 -0.36 13.14
CA GLU A 154 -15.86 -1.58 13.91
C GLU A 154 -14.65 -2.39 13.38
N ALA A 155 -14.20 -2.11 12.16
CA ALA A 155 -13.06 -2.83 11.56
C ALA A 155 -11.71 -2.49 12.19
N PHE A 156 -11.58 -1.28 12.78
CA PHE A 156 -10.31 -0.75 13.26
C PHE A 156 -10.14 -0.81 14.79
N GLN A 157 -10.62 -1.87 15.42
CA GLN A 157 -10.52 -2.05 16.88
C GLN A 157 -9.08 -2.14 17.42
N ASN A 158 -8.12 -2.50 16.55
CA ASN A 158 -6.70 -2.55 16.89
C ASN A 158 -5.95 -1.24 16.63
N LEU A 159 -6.65 -0.20 16.17
CA LEU A 159 -6.03 1.06 15.77
C LEU A 159 -5.45 1.80 16.99
N LYS A 160 -4.15 2.12 16.93
CA LYS A 160 -3.40 2.87 17.94
C LYS A 160 -3.06 4.28 17.46
N THR A 161 -2.92 4.44 16.15
CA THR A 161 -2.56 5.71 15.52
C THR A 161 -3.43 5.94 14.29
N LEU A 162 -4.22 7.02 14.33
CA LEU A 162 -4.95 7.55 13.19
C LEU A 162 -4.44 8.96 12.91
N LYS A 163 -4.02 9.23 11.67
CA LYS A 163 -3.68 10.57 11.21
C LYS A 163 -4.45 10.87 9.93
N VAL A 164 -5.39 11.82 9.99
CA VAL A 164 -6.30 12.20 8.90
C VAL A 164 -6.23 13.68 8.55
N THR A 165 -5.48 14.47 9.33
CA THR A 165 -5.23 15.90 9.13
C THR A 165 -3.73 16.19 9.20
#